data_7a15d15b5d14dd09e1a2547c114542e5
#
_entry.id   7a15d15b5d14dd09e1a2547c114542e5
#
_cell.length_a   1.000
_cell.length_b   1.000
_cell.length_c   1.000
_cell.angle_alpha   90.00
_cell.angle_beta   90.00
_cell.angle_gamma   90.00
#
_symmetry.space_group_name_H-M   'P 1'
#
loop_
_entity.id
_entity.type
_entity.pdbx_description
1 polymer ?
#
loop_
_entity_poly.entity_id
_entity_poly.type
_entity_poly.pdbx_seq_one_letter_code
_entity_poly.pdbx_strand_id
1 'polypeptide(L)'
;MKILVIGKPTYNIVLTQDKYLVEGSKNLLKEKYEMMGGATVYAAVLLAKWGMDVTYTGVIGADPNGQKIKTDLDNARVNTKYIELNYENKTSLNYILVNKENGSSTQMLMEMPVNLAKYKYDFIPDYIIMDGTDPMGSLAALNNFPHSKFILLANKVDQELYNISKRCTYVVANSLFAKALTKMDLELNKSKALVNFFQKIKDLNKAEYVVTLKDKGVLYTKGREVKMLPATKTNIVDDTNAGPVFFGAYCYGIINGLDKDITMKIASASAALGMQKYGIEGIPKLDEICSILNIKLDNNSDTVMKEEDNNAQSEETELPKENMEWSIYKYTSFYWFAWVF
;
A
#
# COMPACT_ATOMS: atom_id res chain seq x y z
N MET A 1 -9.28 0.45 20.46
CA MET A 1 -9.60 0.88 19.08
C MET A 1 -9.81 -0.36 18.25
N LYS A 2 -10.94 -0.51 17.55
CA LYS A 2 -11.32 -1.72 16.81
C LYS A 2 -11.14 -1.48 15.32
N ILE A 3 -10.34 -2.32 14.68
CA ILE A 3 -10.00 -2.19 13.25
C ILE A 3 -10.56 -3.40 12.50
N LEU A 4 -11.34 -3.12 11.45
CA LEU A 4 -11.83 -4.14 10.52
C LEU A 4 -11.09 -3.97 9.18
N VAL A 5 -10.52 -5.05 8.68
CA VAL A 5 -9.87 -5.08 7.36
C VAL A 5 -10.69 -5.97 6.43
N ILE A 6 -11.09 -5.41 5.28
CA ILE A 6 -11.93 -6.09 4.28
C ILE A 6 -11.14 -6.23 2.98
N GLY A 7 -11.01 -7.44 2.49
CA GLY A 7 -10.39 -7.66 1.20
C GLY A 7 -10.25 -9.11 0.80
N LYS A 8 -9.61 -9.35 -0.34
CA LYS A 8 -9.40 -10.67 -0.91
C LYS A 8 -8.00 -11.17 -0.58
N PRO A 9 -7.85 -12.18 0.30
CA PRO A 9 -6.57 -12.83 0.48
C PRO A 9 -6.23 -13.68 -0.75
N THR A 10 -4.96 -13.74 -1.08
CA THR A 10 -4.43 -14.58 -2.15
C THR A 10 -3.34 -15.49 -1.60
N TYR A 11 -3.16 -16.66 -2.22
CA TYR A 11 -1.98 -17.47 -2.01
C TYR A 11 -0.96 -17.11 -3.09
N ASN A 12 0.15 -16.51 -2.67
CA ASN A 12 1.19 -16.04 -3.59
C ASN A 12 2.23 -17.15 -3.79
N ILE A 13 2.57 -17.40 -5.05
CA ILE A 13 3.68 -18.25 -5.47
C ILE A 13 4.69 -17.33 -6.16
N VAL A 14 5.72 -16.93 -5.41
CA VAL A 14 6.79 -16.08 -5.91
C VAL A 14 7.86 -16.96 -6.56
N LEU A 15 8.12 -16.69 -7.82
CA LEU A 15 9.09 -17.40 -8.65
C LEU A 15 10.17 -16.42 -9.09
N THR A 16 11.44 -16.76 -8.87
CA THR A 16 12.53 -15.87 -9.22
C THR A 16 13.29 -16.37 -10.45
N GLN A 17 13.79 -15.44 -11.23
CA GLN A 17 14.62 -15.68 -12.41
C GLN A 17 15.63 -14.56 -12.61
N ASP A 18 16.68 -14.84 -13.38
CA ASP A 18 17.76 -13.88 -13.62
C ASP A 18 17.45 -12.88 -14.73
N LYS A 19 16.45 -13.14 -15.59
CA LYS A 19 16.12 -12.33 -16.78
C LYS A 19 14.61 -12.27 -16.96
N TYR A 20 14.14 -11.41 -17.84
CA TYR A 20 12.74 -11.39 -18.26
C TYR A 20 12.33 -12.70 -18.94
N LEU A 21 11.04 -13.07 -18.80
CA LEU A 21 10.47 -14.18 -19.54
C LEU A 21 10.60 -13.95 -21.04
N VAL A 22 11.00 -14.99 -21.76
CA VAL A 22 11.03 -14.98 -23.22
C VAL A 22 9.91 -15.89 -23.71
N GLU A 23 8.98 -15.31 -24.44
CA GLU A 23 7.87 -16.06 -25.04
C GLU A 23 8.38 -17.14 -25.99
N GLY A 24 7.74 -18.29 -26.00
CA GLY A 24 8.09 -19.43 -26.84
C GLY A 24 9.38 -20.17 -26.43
N SER A 25 10.01 -19.80 -25.29
CA SER A 25 11.22 -20.43 -24.78
C SER A 25 11.02 -21.19 -23.48
N LYS A 26 11.98 -22.03 -23.11
CA LYS A 26 12.07 -22.66 -21.80
C LYS A 26 12.78 -21.71 -20.83
N ASN A 27 12.03 -21.13 -19.91
CA ASN A 27 12.57 -20.26 -18.88
C ASN A 27 12.90 -21.07 -17.62
N LEU A 28 14.12 -20.89 -17.07
CA LEU A 28 14.56 -21.57 -15.85
C LEU A 28 14.30 -20.67 -14.64
N LEU A 29 13.52 -21.20 -13.70
CA LEU A 29 13.29 -20.56 -12.42
C LEU A 29 14.40 -20.92 -11.45
N LYS A 30 14.77 -20.00 -10.54
CA LYS A 30 15.83 -20.18 -9.55
C LYS A 30 15.29 -20.61 -8.20
N GLU A 31 14.30 -19.87 -7.72
CA GLU A 31 13.75 -20.06 -6.38
C GLU A 31 12.22 -19.98 -6.43
N LYS A 32 11.58 -20.62 -5.47
CA LYS A 32 10.15 -20.59 -5.27
C LYS A 32 9.85 -20.30 -3.81
N TYR A 33 8.98 -19.31 -3.56
CA TYR A 33 8.44 -19.01 -2.23
C TYR A 33 6.92 -19.08 -2.28
N GLU A 34 6.31 -19.55 -1.20
CA GLU A 34 4.87 -19.70 -1.06
C GLU A 34 4.41 -19.02 0.22
N MET A 35 3.47 -18.05 0.11
CA MET A 35 3.06 -17.23 1.22
C MET A 35 1.67 -16.61 1.02
N MET A 36 1.07 -16.12 2.08
CA MET A 36 -0.15 -15.32 1.98
C MET A 36 0.13 -13.98 1.28
N GLY A 37 -0.88 -13.44 0.59
CA GLY A 37 -0.81 -12.18 -0.14
C GLY A 37 -2.15 -11.45 -0.19
N GLY A 38 -2.14 -10.33 -0.92
CA GLY A 38 -3.24 -9.37 -0.98
C GLY A 38 -2.91 -8.10 -0.21
N ALA A 39 -3.21 -6.92 -0.78
CA ALA A 39 -2.79 -5.65 -0.20
C ALA A 39 -3.36 -5.43 1.21
N THR A 40 -4.60 -5.82 1.44
CA THR A 40 -5.25 -5.75 2.76
C THR A 40 -4.69 -6.77 3.75
N VAL A 41 -4.20 -7.93 3.29
CA VAL A 41 -3.48 -8.90 4.15
C VAL A 41 -2.20 -8.28 4.68
N TYR A 42 -1.41 -7.61 3.81
CA TYR A 42 -0.21 -6.90 4.25
C TYR A 42 -0.52 -5.81 5.27
N ALA A 43 -1.58 -5.02 5.04
CA ALA A 43 -2.00 -3.99 5.99
C ALA A 43 -2.40 -4.60 7.34
N ALA A 44 -3.18 -5.68 7.34
CA ALA A 44 -3.60 -6.37 8.57
C ALA A 44 -2.40 -6.91 9.36
N VAL A 45 -1.48 -7.61 8.67
CA VAL A 45 -0.28 -8.18 9.30
C VAL A 45 0.66 -7.09 9.83
N LEU A 46 0.87 -6.02 9.07
CA LEU A 46 1.70 -4.89 9.51
C LEU A 46 1.12 -4.25 10.77
N LEU A 47 -0.17 -3.94 10.77
CA LEU A 47 -0.85 -3.32 11.92
C LEU A 47 -0.81 -4.22 13.16
N ALA A 48 -1.06 -5.54 13.00
CA ALA A 48 -0.97 -6.51 14.09
C ALA A 48 0.47 -6.64 14.61
N LYS A 49 1.47 -6.69 13.70
CA LYS A 49 2.90 -6.71 14.05
C LYS A 49 3.32 -5.45 14.82
N TRP A 50 2.67 -4.32 14.55
CA TRP A 50 2.89 -3.04 15.23
C TRP A 50 1.97 -2.84 16.44
N GLY A 51 1.35 -3.91 16.95
CA GLY A 51 0.66 -3.95 18.24
C GLY A 51 -0.82 -3.53 18.20
N MET A 52 -1.44 -3.44 17.02
CA MET A 52 -2.86 -3.07 16.90
C MET A 52 -3.77 -4.30 16.94
N ASP A 53 -5.01 -4.12 17.47
CA ASP A 53 -6.06 -5.13 17.47
C ASP A 53 -6.80 -5.11 16.12
N VAL A 54 -6.51 -6.10 15.28
CA VAL A 54 -6.98 -6.17 13.90
C VAL A 54 -7.84 -7.40 13.69
N THR A 55 -9.04 -7.17 13.16
CA THR A 55 -9.93 -8.23 12.65
C THR A 55 -9.91 -8.20 11.12
N TYR A 56 -9.61 -9.34 10.51
CA TYR A 56 -9.65 -9.51 9.05
C TYR A 56 -10.90 -10.26 8.61
N THR A 57 -11.51 -9.80 7.52
CA THR A 57 -12.60 -10.50 6.85
C THR A 57 -12.28 -10.65 5.36
N GLY A 58 -12.53 -11.83 4.85
CA GLY A 58 -12.27 -12.22 3.47
C GLY A 58 -12.79 -13.61 3.21
N VAL A 59 -12.73 -14.06 1.98
CA VAL A 59 -13.13 -15.41 1.58
C VAL A 59 -11.90 -16.18 1.10
N ILE A 60 -11.72 -17.39 1.58
CA ILE A 60 -10.70 -18.34 1.13
C ILE A 60 -11.36 -19.66 0.73
N GLY A 61 -10.74 -20.42 -0.16
CA GLY A 61 -11.21 -21.77 -0.48
C GLY A 61 -11.06 -22.71 0.72
N ALA A 62 -11.93 -23.70 0.81
CA ALA A 62 -11.78 -24.82 1.74
C ALA A 62 -10.72 -25.81 1.23
N ASP A 63 -9.51 -25.34 0.98
CA ASP A 63 -8.38 -26.06 0.42
C ASP A 63 -7.07 -25.79 1.22
N PRO A 64 -5.97 -26.52 0.96
CA PRO A 64 -4.71 -26.35 1.69
C PRO A 64 -4.15 -24.92 1.66
N ASN A 65 -4.31 -24.20 0.54
CA ASN A 65 -3.83 -22.82 0.40
C ASN A 65 -4.62 -21.85 1.29
N GLY A 66 -5.95 -22.00 1.31
CA GLY A 66 -6.82 -21.22 2.20
C GLY A 66 -6.51 -21.50 3.67
N GLN A 67 -6.35 -22.77 4.04
CA GLN A 67 -5.99 -23.14 5.42
C GLN A 67 -4.63 -22.55 5.82
N LYS A 68 -3.65 -22.54 4.91
CA LYS A 68 -2.35 -21.95 5.18
C LYS A 68 -2.46 -20.43 5.38
N ILE A 69 -3.20 -19.71 4.53
CA ILE A 69 -3.45 -18.27 4.70
C ILE A 69 -4.05 -17.99 6.07
N LYS A 70 -5.09 -18.75 6.46
CA LYS A 70 -5.74 -18.55 7.75
C LYS A 70 -4.77 -18.78 8.91
N THR A 71 -4.00 -19.87 8.86
CA THR A 71 -3.00 -20.19 9.88
C THR A 71 -1.92 -19.10 9.97
N ASP A 72 -1.44 -18.60 8.84
CA ASP A 72 -0.41 -17.57 8.80
C ASP A 72 -0.93 -16.22 9.36
N LEU A 73 -2.20 -15.88 9.10
CA LEU A 73 -2.87 -14.71 9.70
C LEU A 73 -3.03 -14.86 11.22
N ASP A 74 -3.48 -16.04 11.69
CA ASP A 74 -3.61 -16.34 13.12
C ASP A 74 -2.23 -16.24 13.82
N ASN A 75 -1.17 -16.78 13.21
CA ASN A 75 0.22 -16.67 13.70
C ASN A 75 0.71 -15.20 13.74
N ALA A 76 0.25 -14.38 12.83
CA ALA A 76 0.51 -12.93 12.81
C ALA A 76 -0.36 -12.17 13.83
N ARG A 77 -1.16 -12.84 14.66
CA ARG A 77 -2.08 -12.27 15.66
C ARG A 77 -3.20 -11.42 15.05
N VAL A 78 -3.60 -11.71 13.83
CA VAL A 78 -4.78 -11.12 13.21
C VAL A 78 -5.99 -11.98 13.59
N ASN A 79 -7.07 -11.35 14.06
CA ASN A 79 -8.31 -12.06 14.36
C ASN A 79 -9.01 -12.47 13.06
N THR A 80 -9.11 -13.78 12.82
CA THR A 80 -9.67 -14.39 11.59
C THR A 80 -11.10 -14.92 11.75
N LYS A 81 -11.79 -14.55 12.84
CA LYS A 81 -13.15 -15.03 13.15
C LYS A 81 -14.14 -14.89 11.99
N TYR A 82 -13.97 -13.87 11.15
CA TYR A 82 -14.86 -13.54 10.05
C TYR A 82 -14.32 -13.93 8.67
N ILE A 83 -13.31 -14.77 8.61
CA ILE A 83 -12.89 -15.39 7.35
C ILE A 83 -13.89 -16.47 6.97
N GLU A 84 -14.46 -16.37 5.77
CA GLU A 84 -15.37 -17.39 5.21
C GLU A 84 -14.60 -18.46 4.45
N LEU A 85 -15.03 -19.72 4.62
CA LEU A 85 -14.56 -20.85 3.81
C LEU A 85 -15.52 -21.08 2.65
N ASN A 86 -15.03 -20.98 1.43
CA ASN A 86 -15.78 -21.35 0.22
C ASN A 86 -15.46 -22.78 -0.16
N TYR A 87 -16.50 -23.61 -0.23
CA TYR A 87 -16.38 -25.05 -0.57
C TYR A 87 -16.51 -25.33 -2.07
N GLU A 88 -16.94 -24.38 -2.84
CA GLU A 88 -17.18 -24.53 -4.30
C GLU A 88 -15.97 -24.05 -5.13
N ASN A 89 -15.26 -23.05 -4.63
CA ASN A 89 -14.16 -22.43 -5.32
C ASN A 89 -12.84 -22.59 -4.55
N LYS A 90 -11.74 -22.71 -5.30
CA LYS A 90 -10.40 -22.73 -4.73
C LYS A 90 -9.94 -21.32 -4.34
N THR A 91 -9.04 -21.28 -3.37
CA THR A 91 -8.37 -20.04 -2.94
C THR A 91 -7.75 -19.31 -4.13
N SER A 92 -7.91 -17.97 -4.16
CA SER A 92 -7.27 -17.12 -5.17
C SER A 92 -5.76 -17.32 -5.17
N LEU A 93 -5.18 -17.54 -6.35
CA LEU A 93 -3.74 -17.72 -6.56
C LEU A 93 -3.16 -16.50 -7.26
N ASN A 94 -1.95 -16.12 -6.84
CA ASN A 94 -1.17 -15.10 -7.53
C ASN A 94 0.24 -15.63 -7.80
N TYR A 95 0.56 -15.89 -9.05
CA TYR A 95 1.91 -16.21 -9.48
C TYR A 95 2.67 -14.91 -9.71
N ILE A 96 3.76 -14.70 -8.99
CA ILE A 96 4.60 -13.51 -9.04
C ILE A 96 5.97 -13.92 -9.58
N LEU A 97 6.30 -13.44 -10.77
CA LEU A 97 7.60 -13.64 -11.38
C LEU A 97 8.48 -12.44 -11.08
N VAL A 98 9.56 -12.65 -10.34
CA VAL A 98 10.50 -11.59 -9.95
C VAL A 98 11.78 -11.72 -10.74
N ASN A 99 12.18 -10.63 -11.40
CA ASN A 99 13.48 -10.51 -12.05
C ASN A 99 14.55 -10.14 -11.00
N LYS A 100 15.51 -11.03 -10.76
CA LYS A 100 16.56 -10.83 -9.75
C LYS A 100 17.56 -9.70 -10.10
N GLU A 101 17.63 -9.28 -11.36
CA GLU A 101 18.53 -8.19 -11.77
C GLU A 101 18.07 -6.81 -11.23
N ASN A 102 16.76 -6.61 -11.08
CA ASN A 102 16.20 -5.30 -10.73
C ASN A 102 15.01 -5.33 -9.79
N GLY A 103 14.59 -6.52 -9.31
CA GLY A 103 13.47 -6.70 -8.41
C GLY A 103 12.09 -6.42 -9.03
N SER A 104 12.02 -6.15 -10.34
CA SER A 104 10.71 -5.94 -11.00
C SER A 104 9.92 -7.24 -11.09
N SER A 105 8.59 -7.11 -11.04
CA SER A 105 7.72 -8.27 -11.00
C SER A 105 6.64 -8.25 -12.09
N THR A 106 6.19 -9.45 -12.47
CA THR A 106 4.99 -9.68 -13.27
C THR A 106 4.06 -10.59 -12.50
N GLN A 107 2.79 -10.22 -12.42
CA GLN A 107 1.79 -10.97 -11.66
C GLN A 107 0.75 -11.61 -12.58
N MET A 108 0.40 -12.86 -12.29
CA MET A 108 -0.66 -13.61 -12.96
C MET A 108 -1.66 -14.11 -11.92
N LEU A 109 -2.86 -13.56 -11.95
CA LEU A 109 -3.88 -13.73 -10.94
C LEU A 109 -4.96 -14.70 -11.39
N MET A 110 -5.28 -15.68 -10.53
CA MET A 110 -6.46 -16.54 -10.64
C MET A 110 -7.39 -16.22 -9.47
N GLU A 111 -8.46 -15.49 -9.76
CA GLU A 111 -9.33 -14.95 -8.71
C GLU A 111 -10.56 -15.81 -8.46
N MET A 112 -10.86 -16.04 -7.19
CA MET A 112 -12.14 -16.56 -6.73
C MET A 112 -13.14 -15.40 -6.56
N PRO A 113 -14.44 -15.59 -6.90
CA PRO A 113 -15.47 -14.62 -6.58
C PRO A 113 -15.57 -14.38 -5.06
N VAL A 114 -15.71 -13.11 -4.66
CA VAL A 114 -15.82 -12.71 -3.25
C VAL A 114 -17.04 -11.80 -3.08
N ASN A 115 -17.82 -12.05 -2.03
CA ASN A 115 -18.91 -11.19 -1.60
C ASN A 115 -19.10 -11.32 -0.08
N LEU A 116 -18.71 -10.28 0.65
CA LEU A 116 -18.80 -10.21 2.11
C LEU A 116 -20.05 -9.45 2.61
N ALA A 117 -20.96 -9.05 1.71
CA ALA A 117 -22.16 -8.27 2.08
C ALA A 117 -23.10 -9.01 3.08
N LYS A 118 -22.99 -10.31 3.19
CA LYS A 118 -23.79 -11.15 4.08
C LYS A 118 -23.32 -11.14 5.54
N TYR A 119 -22.09 -10.71 5.80
CA TYR A 119 -21.50 -10.80 7.13
C TYR A 119 -22.12 -9.77 8.10
N LYS A 120 -22.42 -10.27 9.30
CA LYS A 120 -22.75 -9.45 10.45
C LYS A 120 -21.61 -9.55 11.44
N TYR A 121 -21.09 -8.41 11.85
CA TYR A 121 -20.06 -8.31 12.87
C TYR A 121 -20.69 -8.09 14.24
N ASP A 122 -20.12 -8.68 15.29
CA ASP A 122 -20.58 -8.51 16.68
C ASP A 122 -19.93 -7.31 17.38
N PHE A 123 -19.30 -6.44 16.59
CA PHE A 123 -18.70 -5.19 17.05
C PHE A 123 -18.89 -4.06 16.03
N ILE A 124 -18.73 -2.84 16.49
CA ILE A 124 -18.66 -1.64 15.63
C ILE A 124 -17.20 -1.25 15.48
N PRO A 125 -16.65 -1.27 14.27
CA PRO A 125 -15.26 -0.86 14.05
C PRO A 125 -15.12 0.66 14.11
N ASP A 126 -14.02 1.15 14.70
CA ASP A 126 -13.63 2.56 14.64
C ASP A 126 -13.07 2.91 13.25
N TYR A 127 -12.28 1.99 12.69
CA TYR A 127 -11.69 2.11 11.38
C TYR A 127 -11.98 0.88 10.53
N ILE A 128 -12.25 1.11 9.23
CA ILE A 128 -12.43 0.07 8.23
C ILE A 128 -11.42 0.32 7.10
N ILE A 129 -10.57 -0.67 6.86
CA ILE A 129 -9.51 -0.65 5.85
C ILE A 129 -9.92 -1.57 4.71
N MET A 130 -9.85 -1.10 3.46
CA MET A 130 -10.25 -1.87 2.29
C MET A 130 -9.48 -1.48 1.03
N ASP A 131 -9.48 -2.35 0.02
CA ASP A 131 -8.83 -2.13 -1.28
C ASP A 131 -9.81 -2.27 -2.47
N GLY A 132 -11.09 -2.45 -2.19
CA GLY A 132 -12.14 -2.61 -3.20
C GLY A 132 -12.08 -3.94 -3.97
N THR A 133 -11.32 -4.93 -3.50
CA THR A 133 -11.32 -6.28 -4.09
C THR A 133 -12.60 -7.04 -3.80
N ASP A 134 -13.36 -6.64 -2.78
CA ASP A 134 -14.78 -6.97 -2.59
C ASP A 134 -15.64 -5.70 -2.60
N PRO A 135 -16.14 -5.28 -3.77
CA PRO A 135 -16.96 -4.08 -3.88
C PRO A 135 -18.26 -4.17 -3.07
N MET A 136 -18.90 -5.33 -3.09
CA MET A 136 -20.18 -5.52 -2.38
C MET A 136 -20.01 -5.50 -0.87
N GLY A 137 -18.96 -6.15 -0.36
CA GLY A 137 -18.59 -6.09 1.06
C GLY A 137 -18.20 -4.68 1.49
N SER A 138 -17.44 -3.97 0.65
CA SER A 138 -17.07 -2.57 0.88
C SER A 138 -18.28 -1.65 0.96
N LEU A 139 -19.23 -1.77 0.03
CA LEU A 139 -20.49 -1.00 0.02
C LEU A 139 -21.37 -1.34 1.21
N ALA A 140 -21.47 -2.63 1.58
CA ALA A 140 -22.20 -3.06 2.76
C ALA A 140 -21.61 -2.46 4.04
N ALA A 141 -20.28 -2.45 4.17
CA ALA A 141 -19.60 -1.84 5.32
C ALA A 141 -19.86 -0.33 5.40
N LEU A 142 -19.78 0.38 4.27
CA LEU A 142 -20.10 1.82 4.18
C LEU A 142 -21.55 2.13 4.59
N ASN A 143 -22.48 1.21 4.36
CA ASN A 143 -23.88 1.38 4.73
C ASN A 143 -24.13 1.03 6.21
N ASN A 144 -23.50 -0.02 6.71
CA ASN A 144 -23.74 -0.56 8.05
C ASN A 144 -22.99 0.21 9.16
N PHE A 145 -21.87 0.88 8.81
CA PHE A 145 -21.01 1.57 9.78
C PHE A 145 -20.80 3.05 9.42
N PRO A 146 -21.86 3.87 9.36
CA PRO A 146 -21.77 5.26 8.88
C PRO A 146 -20.89 6.18 9.76
N HIS A 147 -20.57 5.76 10.98
CA HIS A 147 -19.72 6.51 11.92
C HIS A 147 -18.27 6.04 11.95
N SER A 148 -17.94 4.93 11.30
CA SER A 148 -16.57 4.45 11.16
C SER A 148 -15.77 5.31 10.19
N LYS A 149 -14.45 5.38 10.38
CA LYS A 149 -13.54 6.01 9.42
C LYS A 149 -13.06 4.98 8.40
N PHE A 150 -13.22 5.29 7.14
CA PHE A 150 -12.87 4.39 6.03
C PHE A 150 -11.55 4.80 5.40
N ILE A 151 -10.62 3.85 5.28
CA ILE A 151 -9.33 4.02 4.61
C ILE A 151 -9.29 3.08 3.40
N LEU A 152 -9.16 3.64 2.19
CA LEU A 152 -9.20 2.90 0.94
C LEU A 152 -7.85 2.93 0.24
N LEU A 153 -7.40 1.76 -0.24
CA LEU A 153 -6.35 1.65 -1.26
C LEU A 153 -6.99 1.64 -2.65
N ALA A 154 -6.76 2.68 -3.43
CA ALA A 154 -7.28 2.82 -4.80
C ALA A 154 -6.15 2.62 -5.83
N ASN A 155 -5.93 1.37 -6.25
CA ASN A 155 -4.80 0.97 -7.08
C ASN A 155 -5.17 0.51 -8.49
N LYS A 156 -6.46 0.49 -8.85
CA LYS A 156 -6.97 0.19 -10.19
C LYS A 156 -7.98 1.22 -10.65
N VAL A 157 -8.07 1.44 -11.95
CA VAL A 157 -9.09 2.31 -12.56
C VAL A 157 -10.37 1.51 -12.77
N ASP A 158 -11.38 1.80 -11.94
CA ASP A 158 -12.62 1.04 -11.85
C ASP A 158 -13.75 1.95 -11.37
N GLN A 159 -14.94 1.85 -11.98
CA GLN A 159 -16.08 2.72 -11.66
C GLN A 159 -16.65 2.45 -10.27
N GLU A 160 -16.65 1.19 -9.81
CA GLU A 160 -17.11 0.84 -8.47
C GLU A 160 -16.15 1.39 -7.42
N LEU A 161 -14.84 1.30 -7.68
CA LEU A 161 -13.82 1.87 -6.79
C LEU A 161 -13.91 3.40 -6.70
N TYR A 162 -14.30 4.09 -7.79
CA TYR A 162 -14.65 5.52 -7.73
C TYR A 162 -15.81 5.79 -6.80
N ASN A 163 -16.88 5.00 -6.90
CA ASN A 163 -18.08 5.19 -6.05
C ASN A 163 -17.78 4.92 -4.58
N ILE A 164 -16.98 3.89 -4.29
CA ILE A 164 -16.50 3.57 -2.95
C ILE A 164 -15.64 4.72 -2.41
N SER A 165 -14.69 5.22 -3.19
CA SER A 165 -13.75 6.27 -2.76
C SER A 165 -14.45 7.55 -2.31
N LYS A 166 -15.59 7.91 -2.93
CA LYS A 166 -16.38 9.10 -2.57
C LYS A 166 -16.99 9.05 -1.17
N ARG A 167 -17.06 7.85 -0.59
CA ARG A 167 -17.66 7.62 0.72
C ARG A 167 -16.60 7.34 1.80
N CYS A 168 -15.32 7.27 1.41
CA CYS A 168 -14.22 7.04 2.33
C CYS A 168 -13.77 8.34 3.00
N THR A 169 -13.09 8.21 4.14
CA THR A 169 -12.45 9.32 4.85
C THR A 169 -11.07 9.59 4.28
N TYR A 170 -10.31 8.52 4.01
CA TYR A 170 -8.94 8.57 3.51
C TYR A 170 -8.78 7.66 2.30
N VAL A 171 -8.02 8.12 1.30
CA VAL A 171 -7.75 7.35 0.08
C VAL A 171 -6.27 7.41 -0.25
N VAL A 172 -5.62 6.26 -0.28
CA VAL A 172 -4.30 6.09 -0.87
C VAL A 172 -4.48 5.64 -2.31
N ALA A 173 -4.25 6.55 -3.25
CA ALA A 173 -4.42 6.30 -4.67
C ALA A 173 -3.06 6.14 -5.37
N ASN A 174 -2.98 5.27 -6.37
CA ASN A 174 -1.86 5.35 -7.29
C ASN A 174 -2.08 6.47 -8.32
N SER A 175 -1.02 6.86 -9.02
CA SER A 175 -1.08 7.95 -10.01
C SER A 175 -2.07 7.67 -11.15
N LEU A 176 -2.27 6.40 -11.54
CA LEU A 176 -3.22 6.03 -12.60
C LEU A 176 -4.67 6.29 -12.18
N PHE A 177 -5.04 5.86 -10.97
CA PHE A 177 -6.37 6.12 -10.42
C PHE A 177 -6.61 7.62 -10.26
N ALA A 178 -5.65 8.36 -9.70
CA ALA A 178 -5.79 9.79 -9.46
C ALA A 178 -5.90 10.60 -10.76
N LYS A 179 -5.13 10.25 -11.80
CA LYS A 179 -5.23 10.83 -13.15
C LYS A 179 -6.58 10.53 -13.80
N ALA A 180 -7.05 9.29 -13.73
CA ALA A 180 -8.35 8.91 -14.29
C ALA A 180 -9.52 9.59 -13.55
N LEU A 181 -9.44 9.74 -12.21
CA LEU A 181 -10.42 10.47 -11.42
C LEU A 181 -10.51 11.96 -11.82
N THR A 182 -9.37 12.62 -11.97
CA THR A 182 -9.30 14.06 -12.24
C THR A 182 -9.39 14.41 -13.72
N LYS A 183 -9.07 13.45 -14.59
CA LYS A 183 -8.83 13.64 -16.04
C LYS A 183 -7.71 14.66 -16.32
N MET A 184 -6.73 14.75 -15.42
CA MET A 184 -5.59 15.65 -15.51
C MET A 184 -4.29 14.88 -15.46
N ASP A 185 -3.26 15.37 -16.15
CA ASP A 185 -1.90 14.86 -16.00
C ASP A 185 -1.21 15.40 -14.75
N LEU A 186 -0.29 14.60 -14.20
CA LEU A 186 0.53 14.97 -13.04
C LEU A 186 1.83 15.61 -13.54
N GLU A 187 1.89 16.94 -13.50
CA GLU A 187 3.08 17.72 -13.84
C GLU A 187 3.89 18.01 -12.56
N LEU A 188 4.79 17.08 -12.19
CA LEU A 188 5.49 17.10 -10.89
C LEU A 188 6.41 18.30 -10.71
N ASN A 189 6.87 18.92 -11.79
CA ASN A 189 7.75 20.10 -11.80
C ASN A 189 7.01 21.44 -11.77
N LYS A 190 5.66 21.44 -11.70
CA LYS A 190 4.84 22.65 -11.72
C LYS A 190 3.95 22.72 -10.47
N SER A 191 4.37 23.43 -9.44
CA SER A 191 3.63 23.56 -8.17
C SER A 191 2.17 23.99 -8.37
N LYS A 192 1.89 24.94 -9.27
CA LYS A 192 0.53 25.38 -9.58
C LYS A 192 -0.34 24.27 -10.19
N ALA A 193 0.25 23.41 -11.05
CA ALA A 193 -0.47 22.28 -11.63
C ALA A 193 -0.83 21.24 -10.56
N LEU A 194 0.07 20.98 -9.61
CA LEU A 194 -0.19 20.08 -8.48
C LEU A 194 -1.29 20.62 -7.56
N VAL A 195 -1.29 21.91 -7.28
CA VAL A 195 -2.37 22.55 -6.49
C VAL A 195 -3.71 22.39 -7.20
N ASN A 196 -3.78 22.68 -8.51
CA ASN A 196 -4.99 22.52 -9.31
C ASN A 196 -5.45 21.05 -9.36
N PHE A 197 -4.52 20.11 -9.44
CA PHE A 197 -4.80 18.68 -9.42
C PHE A 197 -5.48 18.26 -8.10
N PHE A 198 -4.92 18.64 -6.97
CA PHE A 198 -5.53 18.35 -5.66
C PHE A 198 -6.84 19.12 -5.42
N GLN A 199 -6.96 20.34 -5.93
CA GLN A 199 -8.22 21.07 -5.90
C GLN A 199 -9.30 20.31 -6.68
N LYS A 200 -8.95 19.78 -7.88
CA LYS A 200 -9.88 18.96 -8.66
C LYS A 200 -10.30 17.69 -7.94
N ILE A 201 -9.38 17.04 -7.21
CA ILE A 201 -9.75 15.90 -6.35
C ILE A 201 -10.77 16.33 -5.30
N LYS A 202 -10.53 17.43 -4.59
CA LYS A 202 -11.45 17.96 -3.55
C LYS A 202 -12.83 18.32 -4.09
N ASP A 203 -12.91 18.83 -5.32
CA ASP A 203 -14.18 19.14 -5.98
C ASP A 203 -14.99 17.88 -6.31
N LEU A 204 -14.31 16.77 -6.59
CA LEU A 204 -14.93 15.50 -6.96
C LEU A 204 -15.21 14.58 -5.76
N ASN A 205 -14.42 14.73 -4.69
CA ASN A 205 -14.39 13.82 -3.58
C ASN A 205 -13.96 14.52 -2.28
N LYS A 206 -14.72 14.30 -1.18
CA LYS A 206 -14.41 14.91 0.12
C LYS A 206 -13.33 14.17 0.92
N ALA A 207 -12.95 12.97 0.48
CA ALA A 207 -11.91 12.19 1.15
C ALA A 207 -10.54 12.90 1.10
N GLU A 208 -9.72 12.61 2.08
CA GLU A 208 -8.34 13.02 2.07
C GLU A 208 -7.51 12.08 1.21
N TYR A 209 -6.83 12.63 0.19
CA TYR A 209 -6.05 11.84 -0.76
C TYR A 209 -4.55 11.93 -0.52
N VAL A 210 -3.91 10.78 -0.68
CA VAL A 210 -2.47 10.60 -0.86
C VAL A 210 -2.26 9.92 -2.21
N VAL A 211 -1.34 10.41 -3.03
CA VAL A 211 -1.09 9.88 -4.37
C VAL A 211 0.32 9.31 -4.46
N THR A 212 0.42 7.99 -4.59
CA THR A 212 1.72 7.31 -4.75
C THR A 212 2.20 7.38 -6.20
N LEU A 213 3.50 7.63 -6.39
CA LEU A 213 4.16 7.91 -7.67
C LEU A 213 5.24 6.87 -8.02
N LYS A 214 5.18 5.68 -7.42
CA LYS A 214 6.22 4.64 -7.55
C LYS A 214 7.58 5.15 -7.08
N ASP A 215 8.61 5.04 -7.93
CA ASP A 215 9.99 5.47 -7.71
C ASP A 215 10.15 6.99 -7.47
N LYS A 216 9.15 7.80 -7.79
CA LYS A 216 9.16 9.25 -7.54
C LYS A 216 8.67 9.64 -6.15
N GLY A 217 8.09 8.71 -5.38
CA GLY A 217 7.63 8.94 -4.02
C GLY A 217 6.13 9.17 -3.88
N VAL A 218 5.70 10.18 -3.12
CA VAL A 218 4.29 10.38 -2.77
C VAL A 218 3.93 11.87 -2.73
N LEU A 219 2.74 12.20 -3.24
CA LEU A 219 2.11 13.51 -3.13
C LEU A 219 0.99 13.48 -2.08
N TYR A 220 0.90 14.51 -1.27
CA TYR A 220 -0.15 14.68 -0.26
C TYR A 220 -0.40 16.15 0.05
N THR A 221 -1.48 16.44 0.77
CA THR A 221 -1.77 17.80 1.23
C THR A 221 -1.60 17.91 2.74
N LYS A 222 -1.01 19.01 3.23
CA LYS A 222 -0.99 19.40 4.64
C LYS A 222 -1.54 20.82 4.75
N GLY A 223 -2.74 20.94 5.32
CA GLY A 223 -3.47 22.20 5.27
C GLY A 223 -3.81 22.62 3.84
N ARG A 224 -3.26 23.75 3.38
CA ARG A 224 -3.43 24.25 2.01
C ARG A 224 -2.27 23.92 1.07
N GLU A 225 -1.20 23.37 1.60
CA GLU A 225 0.00 23.04 0.84
C GLU A 225 -0.09 21.66 0.21
N VAL A 226 0.40 21.54 -1.02
CA VAL A 226 0.68 20.26 -1.66
C VAL A 226 2.15 19.96 -1.45
N LYS A 227 2.43 18.81 -0.85
CA LYS A 227 3.78 18.36 -0.54
C LYS A 227 4.13 17.14 -1.36
N MET A 228 5.39 16.98 -1.67
CA MET A 228 5.98 15.81 -2.29
C MET A 228 7.09 15.27 -1.39
N LEU A 229 6.98 14.00 -0.99
CA LEU A 229 8.07 13.28 -0.35
C LEU A 229 8.68 12.34 -1.39
N PRO A 230 9.96 12.51 -1.74
CA PRO A 230 10.66 11.60 -2.65
C PRO A 230 10.69 10.17 -2.12
N ALA A 231 10.77 9.20 -3.02
CA ALA A 231 10.92 7.81 -2.63
C ALA A 231 12.23 7.57 -1.89
N THR A 232 12.19 6.80 -0.82
CA THR A 232 13.38 6.35 -0.11
C THR A 232 14.15 5.37 -0.99
N LYS A 233 15.42 5.65 -1.24
CA LYS A 233 16.30 4.74 -2.02
C LYS A 233 16.54 3.46 -1.25
N THR A 234 16.44 2.34 -1.95
CA THR A 234 16.64 1.01 -1.34
C THR A 234 17.14 0.01 -2.38
N ASN A 235 17.66 -1.10 -1.91
CA ASN A 235 17.98 -2.25 -2.74
C ASN A 235 16.69 -3.06 -2.98
N ILE A 236 16.25 -3.18 -4.22
CA ILE A 236 14.96 -3.81 -4.56
C ILE A 236 15.18 -5.30 -4.84
N VAL A 237 14.60 -6.13 -3.99
CA VAL A 237 14.52 -7.59 -4.15
C VAL A 237 13.15 -7.98 -4.73
N ASP A 238 12.08 -7.32 -4.28
CA ASP A 238 10.70 -7.56 -4.72
C ASP A 238 9.89 -6.26 -4.67
N ASP A 239 9.53 -5.71 -5.83
CA ASP A 239 8.80 -4.44 -5.95
C ASP A 239 7.30 -4.57 -5.62
N THR A 240 6.75 -5.80 -5.52
CA THR A 240 5.33 -6.04 -5.20
C THR A 240 4.94 -5.55 -3.81
N ASN A 241 5.91 -5.46 -2.90
CA ASN A 241 5.70 -5.11 -1.50
C ASN A 241 5.51 -3.61 -1.26
N ALA A 242 6.01 -2.76 -2.17
CA ALA A 242 6.04 -1.30 -1.96
C ALA A 242 4.67 -0.71 -1.61
N GLY A 243 3.68 -0.96 -2.48
CA GLY A 243 2.32 -0.41 -2.29
C GLY A 243 1.60 -0.93 -1.05
N PRO A 244 1.51 -2.26 -0.86
CA PRO A 244 0.87 -2.86 0.31
C PRO A 244 1.49 -2.45 1.65
N VAL A 245 2.82 -2.42 1.75
CA VAL A 245 3.53 -2.03 2.98
C VAL A 245 3.37 -0.53 3.24
N PHE A 246 3.48 0.32 2.21
CA PHE A 246 3.15 1.74 2.32
C PHE A 246 1.75 1.96 2.88
N PHE A 247 0.77 1.25 2.32
CA PHE A 247 -0.64 1.38 2.73
C PHE A 247 -0.86 0.98 4.19
N GLY A 248 -0.31 -0.16 4.63
CA GLY A 248 -0.40 -0.59 6.02
C GLY A 248 0.22 0.40 7.00
N ALA A 249 1.41 0.92 6.68
CA ALA A 249 2.10 1.90 7.51
C ALA A 249 1.40 3.27 7.51
N TYR A 250 0.82 3.69 6.38
CA TYR A 250 -0.06 4.86 6.32
C TYR A 250 -1.28 4.70 7.23
N CYS A 251 -1.96 3.55 7.17
CA CYS A 251 -3.09 3.25 8.06
C CYS A 251 -2.69 3.37 9.54
N TYR A 252 -1.52 2.84 9.92
CA TYR A 252 -0.99 2.99 11.28
C TYR A 252 -0.88 4.45 11.70
N GLY A 253 -0.27 5.30 10.87
CA GLY A 253 -0.10 6.72 11.17
C GLY A 253 -1.44 7.45 11.33
N ILE A 254 -2.41 7.19 10.45
CA ILE A 254 -3.77 7.78 10.51
C ILE A 254 -4.51 7.32 11.76
N ILE A 255 -4.47 6.04 12.08
CA ILE A 255 -5.18 5.44 13.21
C ILE A 255 -4.64 5.99 14.54
N ASN A 256 -3.33 6.19 14.63
CA ASN A 256 -2.68 6.75 15.84
C ASN A 256 -2.65 8.29 15.86
N GLY A 257 -3.25 8.97 14.87
CA GLY A 257 -3.31 10.43 14.84
C GLY A 257 -1.96 11.13 14.68
N LEU A 258 -0.98 10.44 14.08
CA LEU A 258 0.36 11.01 13.86
C LEU A 258 0.30 12.21 12.91
N ASP A 259 1.23 13.13 13.08
CA ASP A 259 1.43 14.20 12.10
C ASP A 259 1.57 13.64 10.68
N LYS A 260 1.05 14.36 9.72
CA LYS A 260 0.98 13.89 8.35
C LYS A 260 2.33 13.71 7.69
N ASP A 261 3.28 14.63 7.94
CA ASP A 261 4.63 14.51 7.38
C ASP A 261 5.33 13.27 7.96
N ILE A 262 5.10 12.98 9.25
CA ILE A 262 5.62 11.80 9.92
C ILE A 262 4.97 10.53 9.39
N THR A 263 3.65 10.53 9.23
CA THR A 263 2.92 9.41 8.62
C THR A 263 3.48 9.06 7.25
N MET A 264 3.76 10.08 6.40
CA MET A 264 4.35 9.86 5.07
C MET A 264 5.78 9.33 5.16
N LYS A 265 6.61 9.85 6.07
CA LYS A 265 7.99 9.35 6.29
C LYS A 265 7.98 7.88 6.73
N ILE A 266 7.14 7.52 7.71
CA ILE A 266 6.98 6.13 8.18
C ILE A 266 6.52 5.23 7.03
N ALA A 267 5.50 5.61 6.29
CA ALA A 267 4.98 4.82 5.17
C ALA A 267 6.02 4.63 4.05
N SER A 268 6.76 5.70 3.69
CA SER A 268 7.78 5.64 2.65
C SER A 268 8.99 4.78 3.07
N ALA A 269 9.48 4.93 4.30
CA ALA A 269 10.56 4.11 4.83
C ALA A 269 10.15 2.63 4.95
N SER A 270 8.93 2.37 5.41
CA SER A 270 8.39 1.00 5.49
C SER A 270 8.29 0.34 4.12
N ALA A 271 7.82 1.07 3.10
CA ALA A 271 7.79 0.56 1.72
C ALA A 271 9.19 0.23 1.20
N ALA A 272 10.18 1.08 1.47
CA ALA A 272 11.56 0.87 1.06
C ALA A 272 12.15 -0.39 1.70
N LEU A 273 11.98 -0.60 3.01
CA LEU A 273 12.41 -1.82 3.69
C LEU A 273 11.62 -3.04 3.20
N GLY A 274 10.32 -2.86 2.94
CA GLY A 274 9.45 -3.92 2.43
C GLY A 274 9.96 -4.54 1.14
N MET A 275 10.55 -3.74 0.26
CA MET A 275 11.10 -4.20 -1.01
C MET A 275 12.43 -4.98 -0.89
N GLN A 276 13.06 -5.02 0.27
CA GLN A 276 14.35 -5.72 0.48
C GLN A 276 14.21 -7.23 0.69
N LYS A 277 12.98 -7.75 0.78
CA LYS A 277 12.69 -9.18 0.95
C LYS A 277 11.48 -9.60 0.12
N TYR A 278 11.36 -10.89 -0.14
CA TYR A 278 10.21 -11.43 -0.84
C TYR A 278 8.96 -11.42 0.02
N GLY A 279 7.86 -10.96 -0.57
CA GLY A 279 6.53 -11.10 -0.02
C GLY A 279 6.37 -10.53 1.41
N ILE A 280 5.55 -11.20 2.21
CA ILE A 280 5.14 -10.76 3.55
C ILE A 280 6.30 -10.67 4.57
N GLU A 281 7.42 -11.37 4.31
CA GLU A 281 8.63 -11.28 5.13
C GLU A 281 9.27 -9.89 5.07
N GLY A 282 8.97 -9.11 4.03
CA GLY A 282 9.41 -7.72 3.88
C GLY A 282 8.74 -6.74 4.84
N ILE A 283 7.69 -7.11 5.55
CA ILE A 283 7.04 -6.19 6.51
C ILE A 283 8.00 -5.84 7.63
N PRO A 284 8.43 -4.56 7.77
CA PRO A 284 9.41 -4.15 8.79
C PRO A 284 8.82 -4.17 10.20
N LYS A 285 9.68 -4.14 11.22
CA LYS A 285 9.30 -3.84 12.59
C LYS A 285 9.15 -2.33 12.77
N LEU A 286 8.27 -1.90 13.68
CA LEU A 286 8.07 -0.47 13.97
C LEU A 286 9.36 0.17 14.52
N ASP A 287 10.05 -0.51 15.44
CA ASP A 287 11.30 -0.02 16.03
C ASP A 287 12.39 0.20 14.99
N GLU A 288 12.44 -0.65 13.96
CA GLU A 288 13.38 -0.52 12.84
C GLU A 288 13.11 0.78 12.06
N ILE A 289 11.85 1.08 11.78
CA ILE A 289 11.43 2.31 11.12
C ILE A 289 11.72 3.53 11.98
N CYS A 290 11.39 3.47 13.29
CA CYS A 290 11.66 4.55 14.24
C CYS A 290 13.16 4.86 14.32
N SER A 291 14.00 3.82 14.35
CA SER A 291 15.46 3.97 14.37
C SER A 291 16.00 4.62 13.11
N ILE A 292 15.54 4.20 11.92
CA ILE A 292 16.00 4.77 10.64
C ILE A 292 15.59 6.24 10.51
N LEU A 293 14.39 6.58 10.98
CA LEU A 293 13.88 7.95 10.91
C LEU A 293 14.32 8.84 12.07
N ASN A 294 15.02 8.28 13.05
CA ASN A 294 15.40 8.94 14.32
C ASN A 294 14.19 9.61 15.01
N ILE A 295 13.10 8.87 15.16
CA ILE A 295 11.85 9.32 15.78
C ILE A 295 11.51 8.45 16.98
N LYS A 296 10.85 9.03 17.99
CA LYS A 296 10.22 8.32 19.10
C LYS A 296 8.72 8.50 18.99
N LEU A 297 7.97 7.40 19.01
CA LEU A 297 6.52 7.40 19.05
C LEU A 297 6.10 7.12 20.50
N ASP A 298 5.47 8.11 21.14
CA ASP A 298 4.91 7.94 22.48
C ASP A 298 3.57 7.21 22.40
N ASN A 299 3.35 6.25 23.29
CA ASN A 299 2.12 5.44 23.35
C ASN A 299 0.89 6.21 23.86
N ASN A 300 1.00 7.51 24.14
CA ASN A 300 -0.11 8.34 24.58
C ASN A 300 -0.54 9.30 23.47
N SER A 301 -1.85 9.45 23.34
CA SER A 301 -2.60 10.19 22.31
C SER A 301 -2.34 11.71 22.21
N ASP A 302 -1.34 12.22 22.89
CA ASP A 302 -0.85 13.60 22.79
C ASP A 302 0.59 13.60 22.27
N THR A 303 0.77 13.11 21.05
CA THR A 303 2.11 12.94 20.46
C THR A 303 2.69 14.28 20.04
N VAL A 304 3.39 14.93 20.95
CA VAL A 304 4.37 15.96 20.62
C VAL A 304 5.70 15.23 20.34
N MET A 305 6.08 15.19 19.07
CA MET A 305 7.40 14.72 18.67
C MET A 305 8.45 15.68 19.19
N LYS A 306 9.33 15.21 20.07
CA LYS A 306 10.58 15.87 20.36
C LYS A 306 11.63 15.33 19.38
N GLU A 307 12.02 16.14 18.40
CA GLU A 307 13.35 16.02 17.82
C GLU A 307 14.33 16.21 18.97
N GLU A 308 15.17 15.23 19.27
CA GLU A 308 16.29 15.45 20.18
C GLU A 308 17.25 16.39 19.42
N ASP A 309 17.30 17.65 19.86
CA ASP A 309 18.38 18.58 19.52
C ASP A 309 19.71 17.96 20.00
N ASN A 310 20.36 17.22 19.13
CA ASN A 310 21.77 16.93 19.27
C ASN A 310 22.53 18.21 18.94
N ASN A 311 22.70 19.10 19.93
CA ASN A 311 23.71 20.12 19.93
C ASN A 311 25.09 19.46 20.02
N ALA A 312 25.53 18.84 18.93
CA ALA A 312 26.93 18.63 18.64
C ALA A 312 27.33 19.73 17.66
N GLN A 313 28.08 20.66 18.11
CA GLN A 313 28.80 21.63 17.30
C GLN A 313 29.49 20.89 16.15
N SER A 314 28.93 21.01 14.96
CA SER A 314 29.64 20.76 13.73
C SER A 314 29.73 22.10 12.99
N GLU A 315 30.97 22.52 12.78
CA GLU A 315 31.39 23.67 12.00
C GLU A 315 30.56 23.78 10.71
N GLU A 316 29.97 24.92 10.51
CA GLU A 316 29.37 25.34 9.24
C GLU A 316 30.46 25.31 8.17
N THR A 317 30.53 24.23 7.42
CA THR A 317 31.12 24.28 6.08
C THR A 317 30.04 24.73 5.13
N GLU A 318 30.09 26.03 4.75
CA GLU A 318 29.31 26.58 3.63
C GLU A 318 29.51 25.68 2.41
N LEU A 319 28.42 25.04 1.97
CA LEU A 319 28.39 24.39 0.66
C LEU A 319 28.30 25.45 -0.44
N PRO A 320 29.10 25.35 -1.50
CA PRO A 320 29.09 26.34 -2.58
C PRO A 320 27.73 26.36 -3.28
N LYS A 321 27.21 27.56 -3.50
CA LYS A 321 26.11 27.82 -4.42
C LYS A 321 26.58 27.58 -5.85
N GLU A 322 26.56 26.35 -6.32
CA GLU A 322 26.73 26.04 -7.73
C GLU A 322 25.44 25.48 -8.33
N ASN A 323 25.12 26.09 -9.46
CA ASN A 323 24.02 25.80 -10.36
C ASN A 323 23.79 24.31 -10.54
N MET A 324 22.64 23.79 -10.07
CA MET A 324 22.18 22.47 -10.46
C MET A 324 21.62 22.52 -11.88
N GLU A 325 22.47 22.36 -12.86
CA GLU A 325 22.08 21.91 -14.19
C GLU A 325 21.64 20.45 -14.11
N TRP A 326 20.37 20.23 -14.34
CA TRP A 326 19.80 18.90 -14.49
C TRP A 326 20.31 18.29 -15.80
N SER A 327 21.29 17.41 -15.73
CA SER A 327 21.66 16.58 -16.87
C SER A 327 20.53 15.59 -17.16
N ILE A 328 19.81 15.89 -18.24
CA ILE A 328 18.84 14.98 -18.85
C ILE A 328 19.64 13.83 -19.47
N TYR A 329 19.73 12.68 -18.79
CA TYR A 329 20.14 11.46 -19.44
C TYR A 329 19.02 11.01 -20.38
N LYS A 330 19.26 11.26 -21.69
CA LYS A 330 18.51 10.65 -22.79
C LYS A 330 18.69 9.12 -22.72
N TYR A 331 17.71 8.41 -22.26
CA TYR A 331 17.49 7.05 -22.71
C TYR A 331 16.59 7.10 -23.92
N THR A 332 17.23 7.19 -25.11
CA THR A 332 16.60 6.85 -26.38
C THR A 332 16.55 5.34 -26.49
N SER A 333 15.39 4.90 -26.89
CA SER A 333 15.09 3.74 -27.72
C SER A 333 14.34 2.56 -27.09
N PHE A 334 13.32 2.28 -27.84
CA PHE A 334 12.54 1.06 -27.95
C PHE A 334 11.55 0.73 -26.82
N TYR A 335 10.29 1.17 -27.05
CA TYR A 335 9.11 0.29 -27.11
C TYR A 335 7.92 1.10 -27.63
N TRP A 336 7.76 1.10 -28.94
CA TRP A 336 6.50 1.29 -29.65
C TRP A 336 6.01 -0.11 -30.06
N PHE A 337 4.75 -0.36 -29.93
CA PHE A 337 3.91 -1.49 -30.26
C PHE A 337 3.46 -2.34 -29.07
N ALA A 338 2.27 -2.06 -28.65
CA ALA A 338 1.13 -2.96 -28.56
C ALA A 338 -0.01 -2.32 -27.76
N TRP A 339 -0.87 -1.58 -28.44
CA TRP A 339 -2.24 -1.37 -27.99
C TRP A 339 -3.12 -1.24 -29.22
N VAL A 340 -3.71 -2.33 -29.65
CA VAL A 340 -5.02 -2.39 -30.30
C VAL A 340 -5.67 -3.71 -29.86
N PHE A 341 -6.81 -3.60 -29.30
CA PHE A 341 -7.83 -4.47 -28.73
C PHE A 341 -7.86 -4.52 -27.21
#